data_a0e387d63d336fa191f71454c6199b55
#
_entry.id   a0e387d63d336fa191f71454c6199b55
#
_cell.length_a   1.000
_cell.length_b   1.000
_cell.length_c   1.000
_cell.angle_alpha   90.00
_cell.angle_beta   90.00
_cell.angle_gamma   90.00
#
_symmetry.space_group_name_H-M   'P 1'
#
loop_
_entity.id
_entity.type
_entity.pdbx_description
1 polymer ?
#
loop_
_entity_poly.entity_id
_entity_poly.type
_entity_poly.pdbx_seq_one_letter_code
_entity_poly.pdbx_strand_id
1 'polypeptide(L)'
;MNHSAFRNSQDTFLSDALAGLIANHPDARWHDVGFIGRTTPLRTADGDPAVAVISGGGSGHEPMHAGFVGQGMLTAACPGLLFTSPNAVQVSEATQWADQGRGVVHVVKNYTGDVMNFTVARNAAEAVDTRTVLVADDIATDGNEDGPGRRGTG
;
A
#
# COMPACT_ATOMS: atom_id res chain seq x y z
N MET A 1 -8.50 -10.31 33.96
CA MET A 1 -7.54 -11.30 33.46
C MET A 1 -6.53 -10.58 32.60
N ASN A 2 -5.25 -10.54 32.97
CA ASN A 2 -4.20 -10.01 32.14
C ASN A 2 -3.91 -11.05 31.02
N HIS A 3 -4.41 -10.80 29.82
CA HIS A 3 -4.01 -11.59 28.68
C HIS A 3 -2.61 -11.15 28.27
N SER A 4 -1.64 -12.02 28.46
CA SER A 4 -0.29 -11.85 27.95
C SER A 4 -0.34 -11.89 26.41
N ALA A 5 -0.10 -10.78 25.74
CA ALA A 5 -0.02 -10.71 24.29
C ALA A 5 1.46 -10.66 23.86
N PHE A 6 1.78 -11.27 22.69
CA PHE A 6 3.11 -11.19 22.11
C PHE A 6 3.32 -9.80 21.47
N ARG A 7 3.48 -8.79 22.32
CA ARG A 7 3.76 -7.40 21.91
C ARG A 7 4.58 -6.69 22.97
N ASN A 8 5.38 -5.71 22.58
CA ASN A 8 6.14 -4.90 23.53
C ASN A 8 5.23 -3.89 24.24
N SER A 9 4.65 -2.95 23.46
CA SER A 9 3.70 -1.97 23.97
C SER A 9 2.59 -1.71 22.95
N GLN A 10 1.57 -0.98 23.36
CA GLN A 10 0.52 -0.55 22.44
C GLN A 10 1.03 0.54 21.50
N ASP A 11 1.88 1.44 21.99
CA ASP A 11 2.39 2.58 21.22
C ASP A 11 3.38 2.15 20.12
N THR A 12 4.14 1.06 20.36
CA THR A 12 5.13 0.55 19.40
C THR A 12 4.60 -0.61 18.56
N PHE A 13 3.37 -1.05 18.76
CA PHE A 13 2.84 -2.27 18.14
C PHE A 13 3.00 -2.28 16.64
N LEU A 14 2.57 -1.21 15.96
CA LEU A 14 2.64 -1.13 14.50
C LEU A 14 4.09 -1.02 14.00
N SER A 15 4.90 -0.16 14.59
CA SER A 15 6.29 0.00 14.20
C SER A 15 7.10 -1.28 14.40
N ASP A 16 6.88 -2.00 15.50
CA ASP A 16 7.55 -3.27 15.78
C ASP A 16 7.12 -4.35 14.76
N ALA A 17 5.82 -4.40 14.41
CA ALA A 17 5.31 -5.34 13.43
C ALA A 17 5.89 -5.09 12.04
N LEU A 18 5.92 -3.84 11.58
CA LEU A 18 6.50 -3.47 10.30
C LEU A 18 8.01 -3.69 10.25
N ALA A 19 8.72 -3.38 11.34
CA ALA A 19 10.15 -3.67 11.45
C ALA A 19 10.45 -5.17 11.36
N GLY A 20 9.64 -5.99 12.03
CA GLY A 20 9.75 -7.45 11.97
C GLY A 20 9.45 -8.00 10.56
N LEU A 21 8.45 -7.45 9.88
CA LEU A 21 8.14 -7.83 8.51
C LEU A 21 9.32 -7.53 7.58
N ILE A 22 9.86 -6.31 7.64
CA ILE A 22 10.98 -5.87 6.78
C ILE A 22 12.25 -6.68 7.08
N ALA A 23 12.53 -6.97 8.36
CA ALA A 23 13.69 -7.80 8.73
C ALA A 23 13.67 -9.19 8.10
N ASN A 24 12.49 -9.71 7.77
CA ASN A 24 12.29 -11.00 7.10
C ASN A 24 12.02 -10.87 5.59
N HIS A 25 12.08 -9.65 5.03
CA HIS A 25 11.76 -9.38 3.63
C HIS A 25 12.91 -8.62 2.95
N PRO A 26 13.93 -9.33 2.43
CA PRO A 26 15.18 -8.71 1.93
C PRO A 26 14.96 -7.78 0.73
N ASP A 27 13.87 -7.96 0.00
CA ASP A 27 13.52 -7.14 -1.17
C ASP A 27 12.78 -5.85 -0.82
N ALA A 28 12.52 -5.60 0.47
CA ALA A 28 11.77 -4.45 0.95
C ALA A 28 12.56 -3.61 1.95
N ARG A 29 12.31 -2.31 1.94
CA ARG A 29 12.85 -1.37 2.93
C ARG A 29 11.82 -0.34 3.34
N TRP A 30 11.92 0.13 4.56
CA TRP A 30 11.16 1.25 5.07
C TRP A 30 11.70 2.58 4.55
N HIS A 31 10.79 3.50 4.26
CA HIS A 31 11.06 4.91 3.99
C HIS A 31 10.41 5.76 5.08
N ASP A 32 11.14 6.74 5.63
CA ASP A 32 10.74 7.52 6.81
C ASP A 32 9.43 8.31 6.62
N VAL A 33 9.04 8.57 5.38
CA VAL A 33 7.75 9.18 5.05
C VAL A 33 6.57 8.23 5.30
N GLY A 34 6.83 6.95 5.52
CA GLY A 34 5.85 5.97 5.96
C GLY A 34 5.43 4.94 4.92
N PHE A 35 6.23 4.65 3.92
CA PHE A 35 5.95 3.58 2.96
C PHE A 35 7.07 2.53 2.91
N ILE A 36 6.75 1.37 2.39
CA ILE A 36 7.70 0.28 2.12
C ILE A 36 7.94 0.23 0.63
N GLY A 37 9.19 0.35 0.21
CA GLY A 37 9.60 0.27 -1.20
C GLY A 37 10.55 -0.90 -1.44
N ARG A 38 10.63 -1.34 -2.70
CA ARG A 38 11.61 -2.38 -3.09
C ARG A 38 13.05 -1.87 -2.93
N THR A 39 13.96 -2.78 -2.64
CA THR A 39 15.42 -2.48 -2.57
C THR A 39 16.06 -2.43 -3.95
N THR A 40 15.48 -3.11 -4.94
CA THR A 40 16.01 -3.19 -6.31
C THR A 40 15.19 -2.34 -7.27
N PRO A 41 15.80 -1.67 -8.26
CA PRO A 41 15.08 -0.93 -9.28
C PRO A 41 14.09 -1.81 -10.05
N LEU A 42 12.94 -1.25 -10.38
CA LEU A 42 11.96 -1.92 -11.23
C LEU A 42 12.42 -1.84 -12.70
N ARG A 43 12.57 -3.00 -13.34
CA ARG A 43 13.00 -3.11 -14.73
C ARG A 43 12.15 -4.12 -15.47
N THR A 44 12.01 -3.92 -16.79
CA THR A 44 11.50 -4.93 -17.72
C THR A 44 12.52 -6.05 -17.91
N ALA A 45 12.14 -7.12 -18.62
CA ALA A 45 13.07 -8.19 -18.97
C ALA A 45 14.27 -7.71 -19.81
N ASP A 46 14.07 -6.64 -20.59
CA ASP A 46 15.11 -6.03 -21.45
C ASP A 46 15.98 -5.00 -20.69
N GLY A 47 15.71 -4.80 -19.40
CA GLY A 47 16.45 -3.88 -18.53
C GLY A 47 15.98 -2.43 -18.54
N ASP A 48 14.93 -2.11 -19.28
CA ASP A 48 14.34 -0.77 -19.36
C ASP A 48 13.52 -0.43 -18.09
N PRO A 49 13.34 0.87 -17.77
CA PRO A 49 12.39 1.28 -16.74
C PRO A 49 10.99 0.73 -17.01
N ALA A 50 10.32 0.25 -15.98
CA ALA A 50 8.96 -0.28 -16.08
C ALA A 50 7.96 0.60 -15.34
N VAL A 51 6.68 0.44 -15.64
CA VAL A 51 5.57 1.08 -14.91
C VAL A 51 5.54 0.56 -13.49
N ALA A 52 5.56 1.47 -12.52
CA ALA A 52 5.49 1.10 -11.13
C ALA A 52 4.06 0.73 -10.70
N VAL A 53 3.95 -0.16 -9.71
CA VAL A 53 2.67 -0.55 -9.12
C VAL A 53 2.72 -0.28 -7.63
N ILE A 54 1.75 0.50 -7.14
CA ILE A 54 1.61 0.86 -5.73
C ILE A 54 0.25 0.43 -5.23
N SER A 55 0.21 -0.06 -4.02
CA SER A 55 -1.01 -0.31 -3.28
C SER A 55 -0.85 0.09 -1.82
N GLY A 56 -1.91 0.02 -1.06
CA GLY A 56 -1.89 0.34 0.36
C GLY A 56 -3.25 0.13 1.00
N GLY A 57 -3.24 0.19 2.30
CA GLY A 57 -4.42 0.02 3.14
C GLY A 57 -4.04 -0.03 4.60
N GLY A 58 -5.02 -0.22 5.47
CA GLY A 58 -4.79 -0.36 6.90
C GLY A 58 -3.89 -1.54 7.22
N SER A 59 -2.93 -1.35 8.14
CA SER A 59 -2.18 -2.45 8.73
C SER A 59 -3.10 -3.37 9.53
N GLY A 60 -2.71 -4.63 9.72
CA GLY A 60 -3.52 -5.68 10.35
C GLY A 60 -4.17 -6.64 9.37
N HIS A 61 -3.94 -6.44 8.08
CA HIS A 61 -4.41 -7.31 7.00
C HIS A 61 -3.27 -8.12 6.36
N GLU A 62 -2.11 -8.19 7.01
CA GLU A 62 -0.92 -8.84 6.46
C GLU A 62 -1.24 -10.26 5.93
N PRO A 63 -0.62 -10.62 4.77
CA PRO A 63 0.50 -9.97 4.09
C PRO A 63 0.14 -8.72 3.25
N MET A 64 -1.13 -8.34 3.15
CA MET A 64 -1.55 -7.14 2.42
C MET A 64 -1.11 -5.84 3.14
N HIS A 65 -0.45 -4.91 2.51
CA HIS A 65 0.06 -4.93 1.14
C HIS A 65 1.59 -5.05 1.17
N ALA A 66 2.17 -4.85 2.36
CA ALA A 66 3.61 -4.78 2.60
C ALA A 66 4.36 -6.06 2.19
N GLY A 67 3.76 -7.23 2.42
CA GLY A 67 4.32 -8.52 2.04
C GLY A 67 4.36 -8.79 0.54
N PHE A 68 3.76 -7.92 -0.27
CA PHE A 68 3.75 -8.04 -1.73
C PHE A 68 4.77 -7.14 -2.43
N VAL A 69 5.59 -6.40 -1.67
CA VAL A 69 6.66 -5.58 -2.23
C VAL A 69 7.79 -6.48 -2.71
N GLY A 70 8.15 -6.44 -3.99
CA GLY A 70 9.22 -7.28 -4.52
C GLY A 70 9.16 -7.47 -6.03
N GLN A 71 9.98 -8.37 -6.51
CA GLN A 71 10.10 -8.66 -7.95
C GLN A 71 8.80 -9.30 -8.48
N GLY A 72 8.25 -8.73 -9.55
CA GLY A 72 7.01 -9.22 -10.18
C GLY A 72 5.73 -8.81 -9.45
N MET A 73 5.85 -8.08 -8.35
CA MET A 73 4.75 -7.62 -7.50
C MET A 73 4.81 -6.11 -7.28
N LEU A 74 4.44 -5.60 -6.09
CA LEU A 74 4.40 -4.17 -5.83
C LEU A 74 5.80 -3.53 -5.86
N THR A 75 5.86 -2.33 -6.40
CA THR A 75 7.03 -1.44 -6.29
C THR A 75 7.09 -0.80 -4.90
N ALA A 76 5.93 -0.38 -4.38
CA ALA A 76 5.79 0.13 -3.04
C ALA A 76 4.43 -0.21 -2.44
N ALA A 77 4.39 -0.28 -1.12
CA ALA A 77 3.17 -0.42 -0.32
C ALA A 77 3.10 0.70 0.73
N CYS A 78 1.91 1.26 0.91
CA CYS A 78 1.63 2.31 1.88
C CYS A 78 0.79 1.73 3.03
N PRO A 79 1.42 1.25 4.14
CA PRO A 79 0.69 0.78 5.30
C PRO A 79 0.13 1.96 6.08
N GLY A 80 -1.17 1.97 6.30
CA GLY A 80 -1.82 2.90 7.20
C GLY A 80 -1.72 2.45 8.67
N LEU A 81 -2.35 3.17 9.57
CA LEU A 81 -2.53 2.70 10.95
C LEU A 81 -3.39 1.43 10.97
N LEU A 82 -3.48 0.77 12.13
CA LEU A 82 -4.29 -0.46 12.26
C LEU A 82 -5.71 -0.23 11.74
N PHE A 83 -6.10 -1.00 10.73
CA PHE A 83 -7.40 -0.94 10.05
C PHE A 83 -7.80 0.44 9.55
N THR A 84 -6.84 1.32 9.29
CA THR A 84 -7.06 2.70 8.82
C THR A 84 -6.27 2.95 7.56
N SER A 85 -6.90 3.59 6.57
CA SER A 85 -6.27 3.90 5.28
C SER A 85 -4.97 4.72 5.43
N PRO A 86 -3.98 4.52 4.54
CA PRO A 86 -2.78 5.33 4.51
C PRO A 86 -3.13 6.81 4.23
N ASN A 87 -2.32 7.74 4.73
CA ASN A 87 -2.55 9.15 4.44
C ASN A 87 -2.06 9.54 3.03
N ALA A 88 -2.62 10.62 2.49
CA ALA A 88 -2.34 11.05 1.12
C ALA A 88 -0.88 11.49 0.88
N VAL A 89 -0.20 12.04 1.90
CA VAL A 89 1.20 12.44 1.79
C VAL A 89 2.09 11.21 1.59
N GLN A 90 1.90 10.20 2.41
CA GLN A 90 2.59 8.92 2.32
C GLN A 90 2.45 8.28 0.93
N VAL A 91 1.23 8.28 0.38
CA VAL A 91 0.95 7.73 -0.96
C VAL A 91 1.57 8.60 -2.07
N SER A 92 1.49 9.93 -1.95
CA SER A 92 2.08 10.86 -2.91
C SER A 92 3.61 10.70 -2.99
N GLU A 93 4.28 10.64 -1.85
CA GLU A 93 5.72 10.44 -1.77
C GLU A 93 6.14 9.07 -2.35
N ALA A 94 5.39 8.01 -2.04
CA ALA A 94 5.61 6.71 -2.63
C ALA A 94 5.45 6.73 -4.16
N THR A 95 4.47 7.48 -4.67
CA THR A 95 4.21 7.64 -6.11
C THR A 95 5.37 8.32 -6.82
N GLN A 96 5.83 9.45 -6.29
CA GLN A 96 6.97 10.18 -6.85
C GLN A 96 8.26 9.35 -6.77
N TRP A 97 8.49 8.67 -5.66
CA TRP A 97 9.66 7.81 -5.47
C TRP A 97 9.68 6.61 -6.43
N ALA A 98 8.53 6.01 -6.70
CA ALA A 98 8.43 4.81 -7.52
C ALA A 98 8.51 5.08 -9.02
N ASP A 99 8.15 6.28 -9.48
CA ASP A 99 8.18 6.63 -10.89
C ASP A 99 9.62 6.68 -11.42
N GLN A 100 9.83 6.00 -12.53
CA GLN A 100 11.08 6.00 -13.29
C GLN A 100 10.86 6.62 -14.68
N GLY A 101 9.90 7.52 -14.82
CA GLY A 101 9.52 8.16 -16.08
C GLY A 101 8.60 7.29 -16.96
N ARG A 102 8.01 6.22 -16.39
CA ARG A 102 7.06 5.33 -17.09
C ARG A 102 5.67 5.35 -16.46
N GLY A 103 5.47 6.18 -15.45
CA GLY A 103 4.22 6.31 -14.72
C GLY A 103 4.01 5.24 -13.66
N VAL A 104 2.91 5.39 -12.93
CA VAL A 104 2.56 4.58 -11.76
C VAL A 104 1.12 4.10 -11.85
N VAL A 105 0.88 2.85 -11.53
CA VAL A 105 -0.46 2.29 -11.34
C VAL A 105 -0.75 2.17 -9.85
N HIS A 106 -1.82 2.80 -9.40
CA HIS A 106 -2.38 2.59 -8.07
C HIS A 106 -3.42 1.48 -8.11
N VAL A 107 -3.23 0.43 -7.32
CA VAL A 107 -4.25 -0.60 -7.06
C VAL A 107 -4.91 -0.26 -5.74
N VAL A 108 -6.16 0.16 -5.80
CA VAL A 108 -6.88 0.78 -4.66
C VAL A 108 -8.11 -0.04 -4.30
N LYS A 109 -8.22 -0.44 -3.05
CA LYS A 109 -9.43 -1.09 -2.53
C LYS A 109 -10.58 -0.08 -2.44
N ASN A 110 -11.80 -0.53 -2.73
CA ASN A 110 -13.00 0.33 -2.72
C ASN A 110 -13.49 0.65 -1.29
N TYR A 111 -12.58 1.11 -0.44
CA TYR A 111 -12.92 1.72 0.86
C TYR A 111 -12.85 3.23 0.74
N THR A 112 -13.81 3.93 1.35
CA THR A 112 -13.93 5.39 1.24
C THR A 112 -12.63 6.13 1.54
N GLY A 113 -11.94 5.76 2.61
CA GLY A 113 -10.67 6.37 3.00
C GLY A 113 -9.55 6.10 2.01
N ASP A 114 -9.43 4.86 1.50
CA ASP A 114 -8.42 4.49 0.52
C ASP A 114 -8.66 5.26 -0.79
N VAL A 115 -9.88 5.24 -1.32
CA VAL A 115 -10.24 5.95 -2.56
C VAL A 115 -9.97 7.45 -2.44
N MET A 116 -10.36 8.07 -1.31
CA MET A 116 -10.15 9.49 -1.07
C MET A 116 -8.64 9.82 -1.01
N ASN A 117 -7.88 9.12 -0.19
CA ASN A 117 -6.46 9.44 0.04
C ASN A 117 -5.60 9.15 -1.19
N PHE A 118 -5.85 8.07 -1.93
CA PHE A 118 -5.16 7.80 -3.19
C PHE A 118 -5.53 8.81 -4.29
N THR A 119 -6.77 9.30 -4.32
CA THR A 119 -7.18 10.36 -5.24
C THR A 119 -6.46 11.68 -4.94
N VAL A 120 -6.40 12.09 -3.67
CA VAL A 120 -5.65 13.28 -3.25
C VAL A 120 -4.17 13.13 -3.57
N ALA A 121 -3.58 11.98 -3.28
CA ALA A 121 -2.16 11.70 -3.56
C ALA A 121 -1.84 11.77 -5.06
N ARG A 122 -2.68 11.17 -5.91
CA ARG A 122 -2.54 11.25 -7.37
C ARG A 122 -2.56 12.68 -7.86
N ASN A 123 -3.49 13.50 -7.34
CA ASN A 123 -3.59 14.90 -7.72
C ASN A 123 -2.40 15.73 -7.22
N ALA A 124 -1.80 15.38 -6.08
CA ALA A 124 -0.60 16.03 -5.56
C ALA A 124 0.68 15.65 -6.33
N ALA A 125 0.71 14.46 -6.93
CA ALA A 125 1.83 13.98 -7.74
C ALA A 125 1.64 14.34 -9.24
N GLU A 126 1.30 15.58 -9.56
CA GLU A 126 0.92 16.06 -10.90
C GLU A 126 1.93 15.74 -12.00
N ALA A 127 3.22 15.66 -11.68
CA ALA A 127 4.28 15.38 -12.65
C ALA A 127 4.36 13.90 -13.06
N VAL A 128 3.64 13.00 -12.36
CA VAL A 128 3.67 11.56 -12.60
C VAL A 128 2.39 11.11 -13.31
N ASP A 129 2.51 10.47 -14.46
CA ASP A 129 1.34 9.83 -15.09
C ASP A 129 0.85 8.68 -14.21
N THR A 130 -0.22 8.92 -13.48
CA THR A 130 -0.76 7.98 -12.51
C THR A 130 -2.13 7.46 -12.94
N ARG A 131 -2.26 6.14 -13.00
CA ARG A 131 -3.53 5.44 -13.30
C ARG A 131 -4.01 4.71 -12.06
N THR A 132 -5.33 4.61 -11.91
CA THR A 132 -5.94 3.91 -10.76
C THR A 132 -6.78 2.74 -11.23
N VAL A 133 -6.53 1.58 -10.65
CA VAL A 133 -7.39 0.40 -10.73
C VAL A 133 -8.12 0.27 -9.39
N LEU A 134 -9.44 0.39 -9.44
CA LEU A 134 -10.27 0.20 -8.26
C LEU A 134 -10.63 -1.27 -8.11
N VAL A 135 -10.36 -1.84 -6.95
CA VAL A 135 -10.71 -3.23 -6.61
C VAL A 135 -11.98 -3.23 -5.77
N ALA A 136 -13.06 -3.76 -6.34
CA ALA A 136 -14.39 -3.83 -5.72
C ALA A 136 -14.95 -5.24 -5.90
N ASP A 137 -14.28 -6.23 -5.32
CA ASP A 137 -14.49 -7.66 -5.55
C ASP A 137 -15.13 -8.42 -4.38
N ASP A 138 -15.42 -7.74 -3.28
CA ASP A 138 -15.99 -8.35 -2.08
C ASP A 138 -17.44 -8.83 -2.33
N ILE A 139 -17.60 -10.14 -2.51
CA ILE A 139 -18.90 -10.76 -2.74
C ILE A 139 -19.80 -10.76 -1.49
N ALA A 140 -19.26 -10.58 -0.30
CA ALA A 140 -20.04 -10.52 0.93
C ALA A 140 -20.94 -9.27 1.01
N THR A 141 -20.59 -8.24 0.25
CA THR A 141 -21.39 -6.99 0.17
C THR A 141 -22.09 -6.84 -1.18
N ASP A 142 -22.10 -7.88 -2.00
CA ASP A 142 -22.80 -7.87 -3.29
C ASP A 142 -24.32 -7.87 -3.07
N GLY A 143 -25.01 -6.97 -3.77
CA GLY A 143 -26.47 -6.81 -3.66
C GLY A 143 -26.96 -6.06 -2.42
N ASN A 144 -26.09 -5.42 -1.66
CA ASN A 144 -26.45 -4.62 -0.50
C ASN A 144 -26.96 -3.24 -0.95
N GLU A 145 -28.27 -3.09 -1.10
CA GLU A 145 -28.91 -1.85 -1.61
C GLU A 145 -28.68 -0.64 -0.69
N ASP A 146 -28.55 -0.85 0.62
CA ASP A 146 -28.39 0.18 1.65
C ASP A 146 -26.93 0.36 2.13
N GLY A 147 -25.98 -0.36 1.56
CA GLY A 147 -24.58 -0.36 2.00
C GLY A 147 -23.64 0.39 1.05
N PRO A 148 -22.38 0.54 1.43
CA PRO A 148 -21.36 1.21 0.61
C PRO A 148 -20.96 0.43 -0.67
N GLY A 149 -21.71 -0.60 -1.03
CA GLY A 149 -21.43 -1.47 -2.19
C GLY A 149 -20.26 -2.44 -1.96
N ARG A 150 -19.82 -3.09 -3.04
CA ARG A 150 -18.68 -3.99 -2.97
C ARG A 150 -17.43 -3.26 -2.55
N ARG A 151 -16.72 -3.81 -1.58
CA ARG A 151 -15.36 -3.39 -1.19
C ARG A 151 -14.36 -4.34 -1.82
N GLY A 152 -13.09 -3.99 -1.78
CA GLY A 152 -12.04 -4.83 -2.34
C GLY A 152 -11.14 -5.40 -1.28
N THR A 153 -10.67 -6.61 -1.51
CA THR A 153 -9.58 -7.20 -0.74
C THR A 153 -8.25 -7.15 -1.50
N GLY A 154 -8.29 -6.98 -2.81
CA GLY A 154 -7.12 -6.78 -3.65
C GLY A 154 -6.71 -7.99 -4.43
#